data_ea390da62f0b5d5f89b17ce898556935
#
_entry.id   ea390da62f0b5d5f89b17ce898556935
#
_cell.length_a   1.000
_cell.length_b   1.000
_cell.length_c   1.000
_cell.angle_alpha   90.00
_cell.angle_beta   90.00
_cell.angle_gamma   90.00
#
_symmetry.space_group_name_H-M   'P 1'
#
loop_
_entity.id
_entity.type
_entity.pdbx_description
1 polymer ?
#
loop_
_entity_poly.entity_id
_entity_poly.type
_entity_poly.pdbx_seq_one_letter_code
_entity_poly.pdbx_strand_id
1 'polypeptide(L)'
;MHLYTLPIALSAISTAVLAAPTALEPPALFPSHCFPDPCAGITATNSTSIYVCGDPRLGPVAYPRKFPLRTELRTYARFGNLCPADFLTKWSTSSSPDGTYIYPPANGFVLSDDDSDNEETPITGNVTLPIGQKLDRFGSEFGTFLAPLGAPYIERALPPSNLNTYDGEYPFNYHVYQVERELVVGLGPVAPWFEQPGLGTQFVVPVSVGQLVEEGVLRRLERSEFDERVEYSNGYTEGPASTSS
;
A
#
# COMPACT_ATOMS: atom_id res chain seq x y z
N MET A 1 1.49 52.12 63.81
CA MET A 1 1.05 50.77 63.39
C MET A 1 0.82 50.81 61.91
N HIS A 2 1.73 50.28 61.10
CA HIS A 2 1.56 50.20 59.65
C HIS A 2 1.24 48.76 59.31
N LEU A 3 0.06 48.54 58.79
CA LEU A 3 -0.39 47.24 58.27
C LEU A 3 0.09 47.11 56.84
N TYR A 4 0.96 46.14 56.58
CA TYR A 4 1.35 45.72 55.22
C TYR A 4 0.37 44.68 54.75
N THR A 5 -0.37 44.98 53.68
CA THR A 5 -1.17 44.02 52.94
C THR A 5 -0.32 43.39 51.83
N LEU A 6 -0.11 42.10 51.92
CA LEU A 6 0.53 41.30 50.83
C LEU A 6 -0.51 40.96 49.73
N PRO A 7 -0.19 41.13 48.44
CA PRO A 7 -1.05 40.67 47.38
C PRO A 7 -0.89 39.16 47.17
N ILE A 8 -2.01 38.44 47.16
CA ILE A 8 -2.09 37.03 46.77
C ILE A 8 -2.06 36.97 45.27
N ALA A 9 -0.96 36.42 44.70
CA ALA A 9 -0.90 36.14 43.27
C ALA A 9 -1.63 34.83 42.97
N LEU A 10 -2.76 34.90 42.22
CA LEU A 10 -3.46 33.76 41.68
C LEU A 10 -2.67 33.25 40.45
N SER A 11 -1.99 32.12 40.62
CA SER A 11 -1.38 31.39 39.46
C SER A 11 -2.46 30.65 38.68
N ALA A 12 -2.76 31.10 37.46
CA ALA A 12 -3.59 30.38 36.55
C ALA A 12 -2.86 29.13 36.02
N ILE A 13 -3.32 27.94 36.39
CA ILE A 13 -2.83 26.67 35.84
C ILE A 13 -3.50 26.51 34.47
N SER A 14 -2.74 26.76 33.41
CA SER A 14 -3.16 26.42 32.03
C SER A 14 -3.09 24.91 31.84
N THR A 15 -4.22 24.23 31.82
CA THR A 15 -4.30 22.84 31.41
C THR A 15 -4.14 22.77 29.89
N ALA A 16 -2.97 22.36 29.40
CA ALA A 16 -2.78 22.00 28.02
C ALA A 16 -3.60 20.73 27.73
N VAL A 17 -4.69 20.86 26.96
CA VAL A 17 -5.43 19.73 26.41
C VAL A 17 -4.55 19.15 25.30
N LEU A 18 -3.88 18.03 25.57
CA LEU A 18 -3.25 17.21 24.54
C LEU A 18 -4.38 16.66 23.65
N ALA A 19 -4.53 17.24 22.46
CA ALA A 19 -5.39 16.65 21.44
C ALA A 19 -4.87 15.26 21.10
N ALA A 20 -5.68 14.23 21.33
CA ALA A 20 -5.37 12.88 20.87
C ALA A 20 -5.18 12.92 19.35
N PRO A 21 -4.21 12.19 18.80
CA PRO A 21 -4.04 12.12 17.36
C PRO A 21 -5.33 11.58 16.74
N THR A 22 -5.99 12.43 15.95
CA THR A 22 -7.15 12.00 15.15
C THR A 22 -6.72 10.85 14.26
N ALA A 23 -7.42 9.72 14.34
CA ALA A 23 -7.19 8.62 13.42
C ALA A 23 -7.30 9.16 12.00
N LEU A 24 -6.22 9.07 11.21
CA LEU A 24 -6.23 9.49 9.82
C LEU A 24 -7.29 8.65 9.09
N GLU A 25 -8.35 9.31 8.64
CA GLU A 25 -9.33 8.68 7.76
C GLU A 25 -8.65 8.31 6.44
N PRO A 26 -9.04 7.17 5.83
CA PRO A 26 -8.53 6.83 4.50
C PRO A 26 -8.87 7.94 3.51
N PRO A 27 -8.02 8.20 2.51
CA PRO A 27 -8.29 9.19 1.48
C PRO A 27 -9.64 8.96 0.81
N ALA A 28 -10.33 10.05 0.47
CA ALA A 28 -11.58 9.96 -0.28
C ALA A 28 -11.36 9.20 -1.60
N LEU A 29 -12.35 8.42 -2.03
CA LEU A 29 -12.25 7.64 -3.26
C LEU A 29 -12.03 8.51 -4.49
N PHE A 30 -12.63 9.70 -4.50
CA PHE A 30 -12.52 10.67 -5.59
C PHE A 30 -12.10 12.05 -5.07
N PRO A 31 -11.27 12.78 -5.83
CA PRO A 31 -11.03 14.20 -5.58
C PRO A 31 -12.33 15.00 -5.62
N SER A 32 -12.42 16.05 -4.79
CA SER A 32 -13.66 16.85 -4.65
C SER A 32 -14.09 17.55 -5.94
N HIS A 33 -13.13 17.93 -6.80
CA HIS A 33 -13.43 18.60 -8.07
C HIS A 33 -14.04 17.68 -9.14
N CYS A 34 -14.05 16.35 -8.92
CA CYS A 34 -14.69 15.41 -9.85
C CYS A 34 -16.22 15.32 -9.65
N PHE A 35 -16.76 15.96 -8.64
CA PHE A 35 -18.20 15.99 -8.42
C PHE A 35 -18.90 17.07 -9.29
N PRO A 36 -20.18 16.90 -9.68
CA PRO A 36 -21.13 15.91 -9.14
C PRO A 36 -21.06 14.52 -9.77
N ASP A 37 -20.36 14.31 -10.86
CA ASP A 37 -20.28 13.00 -11.54
C ASP A 37 -18.81 12.54 -11.67
N PRO A 38 -18.26 11.86 -10.67
CA PRO A 38 -16.87 11.41 -10.70
C PRO A 38 -16.59 10.31 -11.74
N CYS A 39 -17.62 9.68 -12.29
CA CYS A 39 -17.50 8.67 -13.35
C CYS A 39 -17.72 9.23 -14.77
N ALA A 40 -17.88 10.55 -14.91
CA ALA A 40 -18.04 11.15 -16.23
C ALA A 40 -16.93 10.74 -17.19
N GLY A 41 -17.28 10.35 -18.41
CA GLY A 41 -16.33 9.92 -19.45
C GLY A 41 -15.85 8.47 -19.34
N ILE A 42 -16.33 7.69 -18.37
CA ILE A 42 -16.02 6.25 -18.24
C ILE A 42 -17.12 5.43 -18.88
N THR A 43 -16.72 4.48 -19.75
CA THR A 43 -17.62 3.44 -20.25
C THR A 43 -17.53 2.23 -19.32
N ALA A 44 -18.58 1.98 -18.56
CA ALA A 44 -18.66 0.82 -17.67
C ALA A 44 -18.61 -0.49 -18.49
N THR A 45 -17.71 -1.39 -18.11
CA THR A 45 -17.56 -2.71 -18.74
C THR A 45 -18.11 -3.83 -17.87
N ASN A 46 -18.27 -3.58 -16.57
CA ASN A 46 -18.67 -4.57 -15.58
C ASN A 46 -19.54 -3.92 -14.50
N SER A 47 -19.92 -4.70 -13.50
CA SER A 47 -20.75 -4.21 -12.40
C SER A 47 -20.08 -3.06 -11.61
N THR A 48 -20.77 -1.93 -11.50
CA THR A 48 -20.34 -0.78 -10.67
C THR A 48 -20.32 -1.10 -9.19
N SER A 49 -20.91 -2.21 -8.75
CA SER A 49 -20.83 -2.66 -7.36
C SER A 49 -19.49 -3.33 -7.02
N ILE A 50 -18.73 -3.76 -8.04
CA ILE A 50 -17.44 -4.44 -7.87
C ILE A 50 -16.29 -3.47 -8.14
N TYR A 51 -16.34 -2.79 -9.29
CA TYR A 51 -15.27 -1.91 -9.75
C TYR A 51 -15.68 -0.43 -9.77
N VAL A 52 -14.74 0.44 -9.48
CA VAL A 52 -14.96 1.89 -9.54
C VAL A 52 -15.42 2.26 -10.95
N CYS A 53 -16.52 3.01 -11.04
CA CYS A 53 -17.19 3.36 -12.30
C CYS A 53 -17.48 2.18 -13.24
N GLY A 54 -17.46 0.94 -12.74
CA GLY A 54 -17.67 -0.28 -13.52
C GLY A 54 -16.48 -0.67 -14.42
N ASP A 55 -15.31 -0.06 -14.26
CA ASP A 55 -14.11 -0.38 -15.02
C ASP A 55 -13.10 -1.13 -14.13
N PRO A 56 -12.74 -2.39 -14.45
CA PRO A 56 -11.79 -3.17 -13.64
C PRO A 56 -10.42 -2.52 -13.50
N ARG A 57 -9.99 -1.68 -14.43
CA ARG A 57 -8.73 -0.95 -14.35
C ARG A 57 -8.70 0.01 -13.17
N LEU A 58 -9.83 0.59 -12.82
CA LEU A 58 -9.96 1.53 -11.70
C LEU A 58 -9.97 0.86 -10.32
N GLY A 59 -9.89 -0.47 -10.30
CA GLY A 59 -9.79 -1.24 -9.06
C GLY A 59 -11.14 -1.44 -8.35
N PRO A 60 -11.16 -2.15 -7.21
CA PRO A 60 -12.38 -2.50 -6.51
C PRO A 60 -12.99 -1.30 -5.79
N VAL A 61 -14.32 -1.21 -5.73
CA VAL A 61 -15.05 -0.22 -4.91
C VAL A 61 -14.75 -0.44 -3.43
N ALA A 62 -14.69 -1.71 -2.99
CA ALA A 62 -14.40 -2.05 -1.62
C ALA A 62 -12.92 -1.82 -1.28
N TYR A 63 -12.67 -1.24 -0.10
CA TYR A 63 -11.34 -1.14 0.49
C TYR A 63 -11.13 -2.21 1.55
N PRO A 64 -9.91 -2.78 1.66
CA PRO A 64 -9.61 -3.71 2.73
C PRO A 64 -9.69 -3.02 4.08
N ARG A 65 -10.49 -3.60 4.99
CA ARG A 65 -10.71 -3.06 6.34
C ARG A 65 -9.89 -3.76 7.42
N LYS A 66 -9.17 -4.83 7.06
CA LYS A 66 -8.41 -5.67 7.98
C LYS A 66 -6.91 -5.49 7.73
N PHE A 67 -6.12 -5.75 8.76
CA PHE A 67 -4.65 -5.77 8.66
C PHE A 67 -4.16 -6.98 7.85
N PRO A 68 -2.98 -6.89 7.26
CA PRO A 68 -2.10 -5.70 7.17
C PRO A 68 -2.58 -4.66 6.15
N LEU A 69 -3.40 -5.05 5.18
CA LEU A 69 -3.82 -4.23 4.04
C LEU A 69 -4.39 -2.86 4.42
N ARG A 70 -5.15 -2.78 5.53
CA ARG A 70 -5.67 -1.50 6.01
C ARG A 70 -4.55 -0.49 6.29
N THR A 71 -3.39 -0.95 6.78
CA THR A 71 -2.25 -0.08 7.08
C THR A 71 -1.51 0.30 5.80
N GLU A 72 -1.26 -0.67 4.94
CA GLU A 72 -0.54 -0.46 3.69
C GLU A 72 -1.27 0.48 2.73
N LEU A 73 -2.61 0.45 2.73
CA LEU A 73 -3.47 1.30 1.90
C LEU A 73 -3.93 2.59 2.59
N ARG A 74 -3.49 2.87 3.81
CA ARG A 74 -3.99 4.00 4.60
C ARG A 74 -3.82 5.36 3.92
N THR A 75 -2.73 5.55 3.19
CA THR A 75 -2.40 6.82 2.51
C THR A 75 -2.61 6.75 1.00
N TYR A 76 -3.15 5.64 0.49
CA TYR A 76 -3.31 5.44 -0.94
C TYR A 76 -4.46 6.28 -1.51
N ALA A 77 -4.12 7.37 -2.17
CA ALA A 77 -5.02 8.14 -3.01
C ALA A 77 -5.05 7.52 -4.41
N ARG A 78 -6.07 6.74 -4.71
CA ARG A 78 -6.17 5.83 -5.86
C ARG A 78 -5.81 6.47 -7.21
N PHE A 79 -6.27 7.69 -7.43
CA PHE A 79 -6.07 8.44 -8.67
C PHE A 79 -5.18 9.68 -8.45
N GLY A 80 -4.53 9.79 -7.29
CA GLY A 80 -3.87 11.02 -6.90
C GLY A 80 -4.87 12.18 -6.86
N ASN A 81 -4.61 13.21 -7.65
CA ASN A 81 -5.51 14.34 -7.81
C ASN A 81 -6.24 14.33 -9.18
N LEU A 82 -6.33 13.19 -9.87
CA LEU A 82 -7.03 13.08 -11.15
C LEU A 82 -8.44 12.52 -10.97
N CYS A 83 -9.35 12.89 -11.87
CA CYS A 83 -10.61 12.17 -12.01
C CYS A 83 -10.37 10.82 -12.72
N PRO A 84 -11.23 9.80 -12.51
CA PRO A 84 -11.02 8.48 -13.10
C PRO A 84 -10.80 8.47 -14.62
N ALA A 85 -11.53 9.29 -15.38
CA ALA A 85 -11.35 9.40 -16.83
C ALA A 85 -9.97 9.98 -17.21
N ASP A 86 -9.54 11.03 -16.50
CA ASP A 86 -8.22 11.66 -16.72
C ASP A 86 -7.10 10.70 -16.33
N PHE A 87 -7.29 9.93 -15.25
CA PHE A 87 -6.36 8.89 -14.84
C PHE A 87 -6.18 7.83 -15.93
N LEU A 88 -7.27 7.30 -16.51
CA LEU A 88 -7.18 6.34 -17.60
C LEU A 88 -6.57 6.96 -18.86
N THR A 89 -6.89 8.21 -19.17
CA THR A 89 -6.30 8.92 -20.33
C THR A 89 -4.79 9.06 -20.20
N LYS A 90 -4.30 9.33 -18.99
CA LYS A 90 -2.87 9.50 -18.72
C LYS A 90 -2.11 8.18 -18.68
N TRP A 91 -2.70 7.15 -18.05
CA TRP A 91 -1.99 5.95 -17.65
C TRP A 91 -2.34 4.69 -18.45
N SER A 92 -3.23 4.78 -19.46
CA SER A 92 -3.53 3.64 -20.31
C SER A 92 -3.40 3.97 -21.80
N THR A 93 -3.21 2.93 -22.60
CA THR A 93 -3.06 3.04 -24.07
C THR A 93 -4.32 3.54 -24.75
N SER A 94 -5.47 3.43 -24.08
CA SER A 94 -6.77 3.94 -24.54
C SER A 94 -7.68 4.15 -23.32
N SER A 95 -8.53 5.16 -23.38
CA SER A 95 -9.63 5.34 -22.42
C SER A 95 -10.77 4.31 -22.65
N SER A 96 -10.81 3.66 -23.82
CA SER A 96 -11.73 2.55 -24.07
C SER A 96 -11.46 1.37 -23.15
N PRO A 97 -12.49 0.53 -22.87
CA PRO A 97 -12.38 -0.57 -21.92
C PRO A 97 -11.29 -1.63 -22.23
N ASP A 98 -10.88 -1.75 -23.49
CA ASP A 98 -9.81 -2.62 -23.97
C ASP A 98 -8.38 -2.05 -23.79
N GLY A 99 -8.28 -0.79 -23.35
CA GLY A 99 -6.98 -0.17 -23.06
C GLY A 99 -6.26 -0.87 -21.93
N THR A 100 -4.93 -1.02 -22.07
CA THR A 100 -4.04 -1.57 -21.08
C THR A 100 -3.23 -0.46 -20.39
N TYR A 101 -2.74 -0.70 -19.18
CA TYR A 101 -1.88 0.25 -18.51
C TYR A 101 -0.53 0.43 -19.22
N ILE A 102 -0.04 1.67 -19.20
CA ILE A 102 1.32 2.02 -19.61
C ILE A 102 2.20 1.90 -18.37
N TYR A 103 3.01 0.85 -18.31
CA TYR A 103 3.92 0.61 -17.21
C TYR A 103 5.24 1.39 -17.37
N PRO A 104 5.94 1.69 -16.26
CA PRO A 104 7.21 2.36 -16.31
C PRO A 104 8.28 1.51 -17.04
N PRO A 105 9.26 2.16 -17.69
CA PRO A 105 10.41 1.47 -18.27
C PRO A 105 11.31 0.84 -17.18
N ALA A 106 12.34 0.12 -17.60
CA ALA A 106 13.39 -0.41 -16.72
C ALA A 106 12.86 -1.19 -15.51
N ASN A 107 11.82 -2.02 -15.70
CA ASN A 107 11.15 -2.78 -14.63
C ASN A 107 10.60 -1.90 -13.49
N GLY A 108 10.37 -0.63 -13.73
CA GLY A 108 9.84 0.30 -12.75
C GLY A 108 10.86 0.81 -11.74
N PHE A 109 12.14 0.64 -11.97
CA PHE A 109 13.18 1.26 -11.14
C PHE A 109 13.37 2.73 -11.47
N VAL A 110 13.75 3.50 -10.44
CA VAL A 110 14.22 4.88 -10.66
C VAL A 110 15.44 4.85 -11.58
N LEU A 111 15.47 5.76 -12.54
CA LEU A 111 16.59 5.96 -13.44
C LEU A 111 17.56 6.98 -12.84
N SER A 112 18.87 6.78 -13.05
CA SER A 112 19.89 7.77 -12.68
C SER A 112 19.94 8.86 -13.73
N ASP A 113 20.06 10.11 -13.28
CA ASP A 113 20.41 11.25 -14.13
C ASP A 113 21.94 11.28 -14.32
N ASP A 114 22.51 10.32 -15.04
CA ASP A 114 23.94 10.38 -15.32
C ASP A 114 24.18 11.24 -16.56
N ASP A 115 24.61 12.49 -16.32
CA ASP A 115 24.88 13.50 -17.35
C ASP A 115 26.04 13.11 -18.31
N SER A 116 26.78 12.00 -18.04
CA SER A 116 28.02 11.71 -18.75
C SER A 116 27.83 11.11 -20.14
N ASP A 117 26.75 10.33 -20.37
CA ASP A 117 26.55 9.61 -21.64
C ASP A 117 25.12 9.71 -22.24
N ASN A 118 24.22 10.54 -21.69
CA ASN A 118 22.79 10.63 -22.07
C ASN A 118 22.02 9.28 -22.00
N GLU A 119 22.53 8.27 -21.31
CA GLU A 119 21.84 7.02 -21.07
C GLU A 119 21.32 6.97 -19.62
N GLU A 120 20.02 7.06 -19.47
CA GLU A 120 19.35 6.83 -18.18
C GLU A 120 19.50 5.34 -17.80
N THR A 121 20.19 5.06 -16.72
CA THR A 121 20.38 3.68 -16.22
C THR A 121 19.55 3.44 -14.95
N PRO A 122 18.94 2.26 -14.78
CA PRO A 122 18.19 1.96 -13.57
C PRO A 122 19.09 1.87 -12.34
N ILE A 123 18.70 2.53 -11.25
CA ILE A 123 19.37 2.43 -9.95
C ILE A 123 19.04 1.06 -9.36
N THR A 124 19.94 0.12 -9.56
CA THR A 124 19.74 -1.27 -9.11
C THR A 124 21.02 -1.88 -8.53
N GLY A 125 20.83 -2.88 -7.68
CA GLY A 125 21.92 -3.71 -7.14
C GLY A 125 21.41 -5.12 -6.89
N ASN A 126 22.29 -5.99 -6.41
CA ASN A 126 21.92 -7.34 -5.99
C ASN A 126 22.06 -7.49 -4.49
N VAL A 127 21.15 -8.25 -3.88
CA VAL A 127 21.19 -8.61 -2.46
C VAL A 127 20.79 -10.07 -2.28
N THR A 128 21.36 -10.72 -1.27
CA THR A 128 20.91 -12.03 -0.82
C THR A 128 19.88 -11.86 0.28
N LEU A 129 18.66 -12.30 0.04
CA LEU A 129 17.61 -12.33 1.06
C LEU A 129 17.85 -13.53 1.98
N PRO A 130 17.96 -13.31 3.31
CA PRO A 130 18.23 -14.39 4.26
C PRO A 130 16.97 -15.25 4.51
N ILE A 131 17.19 -16.47 4.94
CA ILE A 131 16.12 -17.37 5.40
C ILE A 131 15.32 -16.70 6.52
N GLY A 132 13.99 -16.82 6.46
CA GLY A 132 13.07 -16.22 7.42
C GLY A 132 12.61 -14.81 7.06
N GLN A 133 13.21 -14.15 6.07
CA GLN A 133 12.72 -12.85 5.64
C GLN A 133 11.32 -12.95 5.05
N LYS A 134 10.43 -12.06 5.51
CA LYS A 134 9.06 -11.97 5.01
C LYS A 134 8.96 -10.93 3.90
N LEU A 135 8.22 -11.30 2.87
CA LEU A 135 8.00 -10.52 1.64
C LEU A 135 6.52 -10.53 1.31
N ASP A 136 6.07 -9.57 0.53
CA ASP A 136 4.71 -9.56 0.03
C ASP A 136 4.60 -9.11 -1.42
N ARG A 137 3.40 -9.31 -1.98
CA ARG A 137 3.08 -8.98 -3.36
C ARG A 137 1.59 -8.67 -3.53
N PHE A 138 1.31 -7.64 -4.32
CA PHE A 138 0.00 -7.41 -4.93
C PHE A 138 0.09 -7.81 -6.41
N GLY A 139 -0.58 -8.86 -6.79
CA GLY A 139 -0.58 -9.38 -8.16
C GLY A 139 -0.41 -10.89 -8.23
N SER A 140 -0.64 -11.46 -9.42
CA SER A 140 -0.53 -12.91 -9.63
C SER A 140 0.90 -13.42 -9.42
N GLU A 141 1.04 -14.69 -9.06
CA GLU A 141 2.33 -15.33 -8.83
C GLU A 141 3.14 -15.63 -10.12
N PHE A 142 2.56 -15.34 -11.29
CA PHE A 142 3.33 -15.34 -12.55
C PHE A 142 4.35 -14.20 -12.64
N GLY A 143 4.20 -13.17 -11.83
CA GLY A 143 5.13 -12.04 -11.80
C GLY A 143 6.41 -12.33 -11.02
N THR A 144 7.37 -11.41 -11.17
CA THR A 144 8.73 -11.52 -10.62
C THR A 144 9.07 -10.43 -9.60
N PHE A 145 8.09 -9.60 -9.20
CA PHE A 145 8.32 -8.49 -8.27
C PHE A 145 7.78 -8.80 -6.88
N LEU A 146 8.57 -8.49 -5.87
CA LEU A 146 8.25 -8.60 -4.46
C LEU A 146 8.62 -7.29 -3.74
N ALA A 147 8.06 -7.07 -2.56
CA ALA A 147 8.45 -5.98 -1.67
C ALA A 147 8.69 -6.53 -0.25
N PRO A 148 9.38 -5.77 0.62
CA PRO A 148 9.40 -6.07 2.05
C PRO A 148 7.97 -6.10 2.59
N LEU A 149 7.66 -7.08 3.47
CA LEU A 149 6.34 -7.19 4.08
C LEU A 149 5.93 -5.88 4.76
N GLY A 150 4.74 -5.40 4.44
CA GLY A 150 4.16 -4.20 5.04
C GLY A 150 4.59 -2.89 4.39
N ALA A 151 5.34 -2.90 3.30
CA ALA A 151 5.66 -1.69 2.56
C ALA A 151 4.38 -1.00 2.07
N PRO A 152 4.21 0.32 2.28
CA PRO A 152 3.02 1.06 1.87
C PRO A 152 2.71 0.90 0.37
N TYR A 153 1.43 0.79 0.02
CA TYR A 153 1.02 0.60 -1.38
C TYR A 153 1.46 1.77 -2.28
N ILE A 154 1.47 2.99 -1.75
CA ILE A 154 1.91 4.19 -2.49
C ILE A 154 3.40 4.13 -2.88
N GLU A 155 4.22 3.40 -2.13
CA GLU A 155 5.64 3.24 -2.39
C GLU A 155 5.94 2.22 -3.50
N ARG A 156 4.94 1.43 -3.89
CA ARG A 156 5.04 0.40 -4.94
C ARG A 156 4.66 0.90 -6.32
N ALA A 157 4.02 2.07 -6.41
CA ALA A 157 3.54 2.70 -7.64
C ALA A 157 2.75 1.72 -8.56
N LEU A 158 1.90 0.88 -7.96
CA LEU A 158 1.07 -0.10 -8.66
C LEU A 158 -0.26 0.52 -9.11
N PRO A 159 -0.83 0.07 -10.25
CA PRO A 159 -2.13 0.54 -10.70
C PRO A 159 -3.27 0.00 -9.81
N PRO A 160 -4.43 0.68 -9.78
CA PRO A 160 -5.56 0.29 -8.96
C PRO A 160 -6.06 -1.15 -9.19
N SER A 161 -5.92 -1.67 -10.42
CA SER A 161 -6.33 -3.04 -10.76
C SER A 161 -5.56 -4.14 -10.03
N ASN A 162 -4.37 -3.86 -9.49
CA ASN A 162 -3.62 -4.82 -8.68
C ASN A 162 -4.32 -5.15 -7.35
N LEU A 163 -5.35 -4.38 -6.98
CA LEU A 163 -6.20 -4.64 -5.82
C LEU A 163 -7.46 -5.47 -6.16
N ASN A 164 -7.66 -5.87 -7.41
CA ASN A 164 -8.80 -6.70 -7.79
C ASN A 164 -8.66 -8.10 -7.19
N THR A 165 -9.78 -8.65 -6.71
CA THR A 165 -9.87 -10.06 -6.33
C THR A 165 -10.41 -10.83 -7.53
N TYR A 166 -9.70 -11.87 -7.94
CA TYR A 166 -10.10 -12.74 -9.05
C TYR A 166 -10.64 -14.07 -8.49
N ASP A 167 -11.79 -14.50 -8.98
CA ASP A 167 -12.44 -15.83 -8.84
C ASP A 167 -12.00 -16.73 -7.67
N GLY A 168 -12.24 -16.29 -6.43
CA GLY A 168 -11.91 -17.07 -5.24
C GLY A 168 -10.44 -17.03 -4.84
N GLU A 169 -9.62 -16.31 -5.57
CA GLU A 169 -8.23 -16.03 -5.25
C GLU A 169 -8.07 -15.17 -3.99
N TYR A 170 -6.83 -14.92 -3.61
CA TYR A 170 -6.50 -14.10 -2.45
C TYR A 170 -7.17 -12.72 -2.51
N PRO A 171 -7.87 -12.30 -1.44
CA PRO A 171 -8.52 -10.99 -1.41
C PRO A 171 -7.54 -9.88 -1.73
N PHE A 172 -7.94 -8.99 -2.65
CA PHE A 172 -7.10 -7.89 -3.15
C PHE A 172 -5.79 -8.36 -3.81
N ASN A 173 -5.76 -9.60 -4.30
CA ASN A 173 -4.60 -10.21 -4.95
C ASN A 173 -3.30 -10.08 -4.12
N TYR A 174 -3.45 -10.17 -2.80
CA TYR A 174 -2.37 -9.97 -1.84
C TYR A 174 -1.83 -11.28 -1.29
N HIS A 175 -0.55 -11.48 -1.43
CA HIS A 175 0.16 -12.70 -1.05
C HIS A 175 1.35 -12.35 -0.15
N VAL A 176 1.60 -13.19 0.84
CA VAL A 176 2.75 -13.05 1.74
C VAL A 176 3.59 -14.31 1.70
N TYR A 177 4.91 -14.12 1.72
CA TYR A 177 5.89 -15.21 1.60
C TYR A 177 6.96 -15.09 2.67
N GLN A 178 7.55 -16.24 2.99
CA GLN A 178 8.78 -16.35 3.76
C GLN A 178 9.86 -17.00 2.91
N VAL A 179 11.07 -16.48 3.00
CA VAL A 179 12.26 -17.07 2.37
C VAL A 179 12.66 -18.31 3.14
N GLU A 180 12.68 -19.48 2.46
CA GLU A 180 13.06 -20.77 3.06
C GLU A 180 14.47 -21.20 2.68
N ARG A 181 15.01 -20.65 1.59
CA ARG A 181 16.40 -20.79 1.17
C ARG A 181 16.94 -19.44 0.72
N GLU A 182 18.21 -19.14 1.00
CA GLU A 182 18.85 -17.90 0.55
C GLU A 182 18.55 -17.63 -0.92
N LEU A 183 18.12 -16.42 -1.23
CA LEU A 183 17.68 -16.02 -2.57
C LEU A 183 18.38 -14.74 -2.99
N VAL A 184 19.18 -14.82 -4.05
CA VAL A 184 19.78 -13.63 -4.67
C VAL A 184 18.73 -12.97 -5.54
N VAL A 185 18.50 -11.68 -5.31
CA VAL A 185 17.52 -10.86 -6.03
C VAL A 185 18.15 -9.54 -6.48
N GLY A 186 17.63 -9.00 -7.59
CA GLY A 186 17.85 -7.59 -7.89
C GLY A 186 17.03 -6.72 -6.95
N LEU A 187 17.52 -5.55 -6.56
CA LEU A 187 16.76 -4.58 -5.80
C LEU A 187 17.02 -3.16 -6.28
N GLY A 188 16.05 -2.29 -6.05
CA GLY A 188 16.18 -0.85 -6.32
C GLY A 188 14.94 -0.10 -5.84
N PRO A 189 14.99 1.25 -5.86
CA PRO A 189 13.84 2.09 -5.56
C PRO A 189 12.85 2.08 -6.72
N VAL A 190 11.55 2.07 -6.39
CA VAL A 190 10.46 2.13 -7.36
C VAL A 190 10.32 3.56 -7.90
N ALA A 191 10.22 3.71 -9.22
CA ALA A 191 9.95 4.99 -9.86
C ALA A 191 8.52 5.51 -9.52
N PRO A 192 8.31 6.83 -9.39
CA PRO A 192 6.98 7.42 -9.30
C PRO A 192 6.15 7.07 -10.54
N TRP A 193 4.95 6.49 -10.34
CA TRP A 193 4.05 6.11 -11.43
C TRP A 193 2.61 6.03 -10.94
N PHE A 194 1.62 6.04 -11.81
CA PHE A 194 0.20 5.95 -11.46
C PHE A 194 -0.24 6.94 -10.36
N GLU A 195 0.27 8.18 -10.40
CA GLU A 195 0.04 9.23 -9.39
C GLU A 195 0.52 8.85 -7.97
N GLN A 196 1.41 7.89 -7.87
CA GLN A 196 2.02 7.47 -6.60
C GLN A 196 3.48 7.90 -6.54
N PRO A 197 3.99 8.25 -5.34
CA PRO A 197 5.37 8.72 -5.16
C PRO A 197 6.43 7.65 -5.45
N GLY A 198 6.09 6.36 -5.36
CA GLY A 198 7.10 5.30 -5.47
C GLY A 198 8.11 5.35 -4.32
N LEU A 199 9.38 5.15 -4.64
CA LEU A 199 10.55 5.17 -3.76
C LEU A 199 10.62 4.04 -2.72
N GLY A 200 9.67 3.10 -2.72
CA GLY A 200 9.78 1.86 -1.95
C GLY A 200 10.82 0.92 -2.54
N THR A 201 11.26 -0.03 -1.73
CA THR A 201 12.16 -1.09 -2.19
C THR A 201 11.38 -2.13 -2.99
N GLN A 202 11.83 -2.38 -4.23
CA GLN A 202 11.35 -3.48 -5.06
C GLN A 202 12.45 -4.53 -5.19
N PHE A 203 12.08 -5.80 -5.01
CA PHE A 203 12.90 -6.95 -5.33
C PHE A 203 12.46 -7.55 -6.66
N VAL A 204 13.44 -7.91 -7.51
CA VAL A 204 13.19 -8.64 -8.75
C VAL A 204 13.82 -10.02 -8.60
N VAL A 205 12.97 -11.04 -8.65
CA VAL A 205 13.40 -12.43 -8.56
C VAL A 205 13.69 -13.01 -9.96
N PRO A 206 14.60 -14.01 -10.07
CA PRO A 206 15.08 -14.49 -11.36
C PRO A 206 14.03 -15.28 -12.18
N VAL A 207 13.03 -15.82 -11.51
CA VAL A 207 11.92 -16.58 -12.10
C VAL A 207 10.60 -16.13 -11.46
N SER A 208 9.47 -16.64 -11.91
CA SER A 208 8.18 -16.26 -11.31
C SER A 208 8.10 -16.65 -9.82
N VAL A 209 7.35 -15.85 -9.04
CA VAL A 209 7.14 -16.13 -7.62
C VAL A 209 6.52 -17.52 -7.41
N GLY A 210 5.56 -17.92 -8.27
CA GLY A 210 4.96 -19.25 -8.23
C GLY A 210 5.99 -20.36 -8.40
N GLN A 211 6.96 -20.22 -9.32
CA GLN A 211 8.03 -21.18 -9.50
C GLN A 211 8.91 -21.27 -8.23
N LEU A 212 9.28 -20.14 -7.62
CA LEU A 212 10.05 -20.16 -6.37
C LEU A 212 9.32 -20.86 -5.22
N VAL A 213 7.98 -20.77 -5.21
CA VAL A 213 7.15 -21.49 -4.24
C VAL A 213 7.14 -23.00 -4.55
N GLU A 214 6.96 -23.39 -5.80
CA GLU A 214 7.02 -24.81 -6.24
C GLU A 214 8.37 -25.45 -5.93
N GLU A 215 9.44 -24.70 -6.11
CA GLU A 215 10.81 -25.13 -5.80
C GLU A 215 11.14 -25.11 -4.30
N GLY A 216 10.25 -24.59 -3.44
CA GLY A 216 10.46 -24.48 -1.99
C GLY A 216 11.54 -23.45 -1.61
N VAL A 217 11.78 -22.44 -2.43
CA VAL A 217 12.63 -21.29 -2.12
C VAL A 217 11.85 -20.27 -1.32
N LEU A 218 10.57 -20.08 -1.70
CA LEU A 218 9.59 -19.28 -0.97
C LEU A 218 8.48 -20.18 -0.44
N ARG A 219 7.95 -19.84 0.73
CA ARG A 219 6.74 -20.45 1.31
C ARG A 219 5.65 -19.41 1.44
N ARG A 220 4.45 -19.70 0.96
CA ARG A 220 3.28 -18.85 1.22
C ARG A 220 2.95 -18.88 2.69
N LEU A 221 2.64 -17.71 3.27
CA LEU A 221 2.22 -17.58 4.65
C LEU A 221 0.71 -17.43 4.72
N GLU A 222 0.13 -18.18 5.67
CA GLU A 222 -1.25 -17.97 6.06
C GLU A 222 -1.39 -16.69 6.87
N ARG A 223 -2.59 -16.10 6.88
CA ARG A 223 -2.84 -14.82 7.54
C ARG A 223 -2.41 -14.80 9.01
N SER A 224 -2.63 -15.88 9.73
CA SER A 224 -2.23 -16.05 11.14
C SER A 224 -0.72 -15.98 11.38
N GLU A 225 0.10 -16.17 10.34
CA GLU A 225 1.56 -16.18 10.43
C GLU A 225 2.20 -14.79 10.24
N PHE A 226 1.42 -13.79 9.78
CA PHE A 226 1.93 -12.44 9.55
C PHE A 226 1.04 -11.32 10.13
N ASP A 227 -0.14 -11.62 10.68
CA ASP A 227 -0.99 -10.68 11.39
C ASP A 227 -0.58 -10.63 12.87
N GLU A 228 0.41 -9.82 13.20
CA GLU A 228 1.01 -9.72 14.55
C GLU A 228 0.01 -9.39 15.68
N ARG A 229 -1.22 -8.97 15.35
CA ARG A 229 -2.25 -8.72 16.37
C ARG A 229 -2.86 -9.96 16.96
N VAL A 230 -2.68 -11.12 16.35
CA VAL A 230 -3.18 -12.38 16.91
C VAL A 230 -2.39 -12.74 18.17
N GLU A 231 -1.12 -12.35 18.26
CA GLU A 231 -0.28 -12.63 19.43
C GLU A 231 -0.62 -11.77 20.66
N TYR A 232 -1.04 -10.50 20.45
CA TYR A 232 -1.40 -9.60 21.56
C TYR A 232 -2.77 -9.90 22.18
N SER A 233 -3.69 -10.56 21.47
CA SER A 233 -5.01 -10.91 21.98
C SER A 233 -5.01 -12.12 22.91
N ASN A 234 -3.98 -12.95 22.87
CA ASN A 234 -3.87 -14.16 23.71
C ASN A 234 -3.11 -13.93 25.03
N GLY A 235 -2.56 -12.73 25.27
CA GLY A 235 -1.78 -12.38 26.45
C GLY A 235 -2.51 -11.58 27.54
N TYR A 236 -3.71 -11.06 27.27
CA TYR A 236 -4.51 -10.37 28.29
C TYR A 236 -5.56 -11.34 28.88
N THR A 237 -5.18 -12.07 29.90
CA THR A 237 -6.14 -12.59 30.87
C THR A 237 -6.63 -11.43 31.70
N GLU A 238 -7.91 -11.07 31.57
CA GLU A 238 -8.56 -10.16 32.51
C GLU A 238 -8.34 -10.67 33.94
N GLY A 239 -7.63 -9.88 34.74
CA GLY A 239 -7.51 -10.14 36.17
C GLY A 239 -8.90 -10.11 36.84
N PRO A 240 -9.13 -10.89 37.92
CA PRO A 240 -10.43 -11.00 38.52
C PRO A 240 -10.92 -9.64 39.01
N ALA A 241 -12.17 -9.33 38.66
CA ALA A 241 -12.86 -8.13 39.12
C ALA A 241 -12.85 -8.07 40.65
N SER A 242 -12.25 -7.04 41.22
CA SER A 242 -12.32 -6.77 42.65
C SER A 242 -13.75 -6.41 43.04
N THR A 243 -14.45 -7.32 43.71
CA THR A 243 -15.70 -7.03 44.40
C THR A 243 -15.36 -6.23 45.65
N SER A 244 -15.68 -4.94 45.65
CA SER A 244 -15.72 -4.13 46.88
C SER A 244 -17.04 -4.32 47.58
N SER A 245 -16.98 -4.84 48.80
CA SER A 245 -18.05 -4.84 49.81
C SER A 245 -18.26 -3.43 50.35
#